data_92118fcf09df005900e2400149e060c6
#
_entry.id   92118fcf09df005900e2400149e060c6
#
_cell.length_a   1.000
_cell.length_b   1.000
_cell.length_c   1.000
_cell.angle_alpha   90.00
_cell.angle_beta   90.00
_cell.angle_gamma   90.00
#
_symmetry.space_group_name_H-M   'P 1'
#
loop_
_entity.id
_entity.type
_entity.pdbx_description
1 polymer ?
#
loop_
_entity_poly.entity_id
_entity_poly.type
_entity_poly.pdbx_seq_one_letter_code
_entity_poly.pdbx_strand_id
1 'polypeptide(L)'
;MTCAGRHPRCALAAPKALAARPSRLAGVCVVTLLAALVLGDGGAASAQDADRHGLALDLARVLIDDQTRQGLSDQVGIGLLQLIGTRLQERLNRRLQEAEVQTLADIIRAFVGRTLTEDRIEQIGARVYGSHFAEAELKALVEFQRSAVGRKAARLTSAIARETAQAIEGEIAQSPALPRLIEEIGREFPVLRAPETP
;
A
#
# COMPACT_ATOMS: atom_id res chain seq x y z
N MET A 1 -70.31 -27.74 0.85
CA MET A 1 -70.04 -27.20 2.20
C MET A 1 -68.63 -26.74 2.23
N THR A 2 -68.44 -25.45 2.34
CA THR A 2 -67.27 -24.60 2.31
C THR A 2 -66.46 -24.70 3.59
N CYS A 3 -65.13 -24.80 3.46
CA CYS A 3 -64.25 -24.31 4.49
C CYS A 3 -62.96 -23.73 3.85
N ALA A 4 -62.89 -22.42 4.00
CA ALA A 4 -61.74 -21.61 3.61
C ALA A 4 -60.61 -21.76 4.63
N GLY A 5 -59.39 -22.14 4.16
CA GLY A 5 -58.17 -22.15 4.96
C GLY A 5 -57.29 -20.98 4.55
N ARG A 6 -57.18 -19.99 5.45
CA ARG A 6 -56.30 -18.81 5.31
C ARG A 6 -54.83 -19.24 5.50
N HIS A 7 -54.00 -19.00 4.51
CA HIS A 7 -52.56 -19.05 4.65
C HIS A 7 -52.04 -17.78 5.34
N PRO A 8 -51.25 -17.89 6.42
CA PRO A 8 -50.49 -16.75 6.93
C PRO A 8 -49.28 -16.49 6.00
N ARG A 9 -49.19 -15.26 5.51
CA ARG A 9 -48.04 -14.72 4.84
C ARG A 9 -46.86 -14.66 5.83
N CYS A 10 -45.88 -15.56 5.71
CA CYS A 10 -44.57 -15.37 6.31
C CYS A 10 -43.87 -14.22 5.58
N ALA A 11 -43.79 -13.07 6.25
CA ALA A 11 -42.91 -11.99 5.85
C ALA A 11 -41.46 -12.45 6.06
N LEU A 12 -40.77 -12.77 4.99
CA LEU A 12 -39.31 -12.92 5.01
C LEU A 12 -38.72 -11.55 5.31
N ALA A 13 -38.22 -11.40 6.53
CA ALA A 13 -37.36 -10.28 6.90
C ALA A 13 -36.07 -10.40 6.08
N ALA A 14 -35.81 -9.42 5.25
CA ALA A 14 -34.56 -9.26 4.54
C ALA A 14 -33.38 -9.19 5.53
N PRO A 15 -32.30 -9.93 5.32
CA PRO A 15 -31.10 -9.75 6.12
C PRO A 15 -30.52 -8.36 5.82
N LYS A 16 -30.38 -7.53 6.86
CA LYS A 16 -29.62 -6.29 6.81
C LYS A 16 -28.23 -6.64 6.29
N ALA A 17 -27.92 -6.18 5.08
CA ALA A 17 -26.59 -6.20 4.53
C ALA A 17 -25.68 -5.50 5.54
N LEU A 18 -24.83 -6.28 6.18
CA LEU A 18 -23.71 -5.79 6.96
C LEU A 18 -22.72 -5.24 5.94
N ALA A 19 -22.82 -3.94 5.69
CA ALA A 19 -21.86 -3.23 4.86
C ALA A 19 -20.49 -3.34 5.50
N ALA A 20 -19.72 -4.33 5.06
CA ALA A 20 -18.30 -4.40 5.32
C ALA A 20 -17.68 -3.12 4.77
N ARG A 21 -17.35 -2.19 5.64
CA ARG A 21 -16.54 -1.03 5.32
C ARG A 21 -15.17 -1.57 4.92
N PRO A 22 -14.74 -1.40 3.67
CA PRO A 22 -13.34 -1.66 3.33
C PRO A 22 -12.50 -0.71 4.19
N SER A 23 -11.55 -1.25 4.91
CA SER A 23 -10.54 -0.51 5.64
C SER A 23 -9.69 0.29 4.65
N ARG A 24 -10.16 1.52 4.32
CA ARG A 24 -9.51 2.47 3.42
C ARG A 24 -8.33 3.20 4.08
N LEU A 25 -7.59 2.56 4.97
CA LEU A 25 -6.52 3.24 5.71
C LEU A 25 -5.11 3.05 5.13
N ALA A 26 -4.91 2.16 4.17
CA ALA A 26 -3.59 1.98 3.57
C ALA A 26 -3.35 2.79 2.28
N GLY A 27 -4.40 3.34 1.66
CA GLY A 27 -4.29 4.03 0.36
C GLY A 27 -4.29 5.57 0.42
N VAL A 28 -4.63 6.17 1.56
CA VAL A 28 -4.89 7.62 1.63
C VAL A 28 -3.62 8.46 1.88
N CYS A 29 -2.54 7.87 2.41
CA CYS A 29 -1.33 8.63 2.70
C CYS A 29 -0.52 9.06 1.47
N VAL A 30 -0.68 8.43 0.30
CA VAL A 30 0.17 8.73 -0.87
C VAL A 30 -0.43 9.83 -1.76
N VAL A 31 -1.76 9.96 -1.82
CA VAL A 31 -2.41 10.93 -2.74
C VAL A 31 -2.46 12.35 -2.17
N THR A 32 -2.49 12.50 -0.85
CA THR A 32 -2.50 13.83 -0.20
C THR A 32 -1.15 14.56 -0.28
N LEU A 33 -0.06 13.85 -0.57
CA LEU A 33 1.31 14.42 -0.63
C LEU A 33 1.59 15.18 -1.94
N LEU A 34 0.79 14.98 -2.98
CA LEU A 34 1.00 15.66 -4.29
C LEU A 34 0.38 17.05 -4.38
N ALA A 35 -0.54 17.42 -3.48
CA ALA A 35 -1.24 18.71 -3.52
C ALA A 35 -0.53 19.86 -2.76
N ALA A 36 0.48 19.57 -1.94
CA ALA A 36 1.19 20.58 -1.14
C ALA A 36 2.42 21.19 -1.82
N LEU A 37 2.64 20.98 -3.11
CA LEU A 37 3.89 21.32 -3.80
C LEU A 37 3.92 22.69 -4.47
N VAL A 38 2.93 23.55 -4.25
CA VAL A 38 2.84 24.85 -4.98
C VAL A 38 2.47 25.99 -4.03
N LEU A 39 3.20 26.27 -2.98
CA LEU A 39 3.26 27.61 -2.39
C LEU A 39 4.51 27.66 -1.49
N GLY A 40 5.64 28.02 -2.09
CA GLY A 40 6.87 28.27 -1.36
C GLY A 40 6.90 29.72 -0.90
N ASP A 41 6.66 29.96 0.38
CA ASP A 41 7.06 31.20 1.02
C ASP A 41 8.57 31.14 1.28
N GLY A 42 9.33 32.00 0.57
CA GLY A 42 10.77 32.18 0.74
C GLY A 42 11.09 32.96 2.01
N GLY A 43 10.77 32.41 3.18
CA GLY A 43 11.30 32.90 4.44
C GLY A 43 12.71 32.35 4.67
N ALA A 44 13.65 33.18 5.09
CA ALA A 44 15.00 32.77 5.48
C ALA A 44 14.89 31.68 6.55
N ALA A 45 15.18 30.43 6.17
CA ALA A 45 15.24 29.31 7.09
C ALA A 45 16.24 29.68 8.20
N SER A 46 15.82 29.60 9.47
CA SER A 46 16.73 29.80 10.58
C SER A 46 17.85 28.76 10.52
N ALA A 47 19.02 29.02 11.08
CA ALA A 47 20.13 28.05 11.13
C ALA A 47 19.66 26.71 11.71
N GLN A 48 18.72 26.72 12.63
CA GLN A 48 18.10 25.56 13.24
C GLN A 48 17.27 24.72 12.23
N ASP A 49 16.56 25.38 11.29
CA ASP A 49 15.83 24.67 10.24
C ASP A 49 16.79 24.03 9.23
N ALA A 50 17.95 24.67 8.98
CA ALA A 50 19.00 24.09 8.14
C ALA A 50 19.64 22.86 8.78
N ASP A 51 19.96 22.91 10.07
CA ASP A 51 20.50 21.77 10.83
C ASP A 51 19.52 20.61 10.91
N ARG A 52 18.26 20.92 11.18
CA ARG A 52 17.16 19.92 11.17
C ARG A 52 16.99 19.27 9.80
N HIS A 53 17.03 20.05 8.73
CA HIS A 53 16.95 19.51 7.37
C HIS A 53 18.16 18.63 7.03
N GLY A 54 19.36 19.02 7.45
CA GLY A 54 20.58 18.22 7.29
C GLY A 54 20.47 16.85 7.98
N LEU A 55 20.01 16.81 9.23
CA LEU A 55 19.76 15.56 9.96
C LEU A 55 18.70 14.69 9.32
N ALA A 56 17.60 15.30 8.84
CA ALA A 56 16.54 14.58 8.13
C ALA A 56 17.04 13.99 6.80
N LEU A 57 17.92 14.68 6.09
CA LEU A 57 18.55 14.19 4.86
C LEU A 57 19.51 13.04 5.15
N ASP A 58 20.31 13.14 6.21
CA ASP A 58 21.19 12.06 6.67
C ASP A 58 20.38 10.81 7.03
N LEU A 59 19.25 10.99 7.72
CA LEU A 59 18.36 9.87 8.05
C LEU A 59 17.75 9.25 6.78
N ALA A 60 17.28 10.07 5.84
CA ALA A 60 16.73 9.60 4.58
C ALA A 60 17.75 8.76 3.80
N ARG A 61 19.00 9.20 3.69
CA ARG A 61 20.10 8.48 3.02
C ARG A 61 20.41 7.11 3.64
N VAL A 62 20.28 7.01 4.96
CA VAL A 62 20.54 5.75 5.66
C VAL A 62 19.38 4.76 5.53
N LEU A 63 18.14 5.26 5.49
CA LEU A 63 16.94 4.43 5.49
C LEU A 63 16.42 4.10 4.10
N ILE A 64 16.70 4.94 3.11
CA ILE A 64 16.24 4.75 1.72
C ILE A 64 17.36 4.10 0.91
N ASP A 65 17.53 2.81 1.07
CA ASP A 65 18.45 2.00 0.27
C ASP A 65 17.90 1.77 -1.16
N ASP A 66 18.69 1.11 -2.00
CA ASP A 66 18.32 0.82 -3.39
C ASP A 66 17.00 0.05 -3.51
N GLN A 67 16.79 -0.94 -2.63
CA GLN A 67 15.57 -1.74 -2.63
C GLN A 67 14.34 -0.89 -2.25
N THR A 68 14.49 -0.04 -1.25
CA THR A 68 13.42 0.90 -0.83
C THR A 68 13.13 1.90 -1.94
N ARG A 69 14.17 2.45 -2.60
CA ARG A 69 14.00 3.36 -3.76
C ARG A 69 13.23 2.71 -4.90
N GLN A 70 13.62 1.48 -5.25
CA GLN A 70 12.94 0.72 -6.30
C GLN A 70 11.47 0.50 -5.91
N GLY A 71 11.20 0.04 -4.69
CA GLY A 71 9.84 -0.18 -4.21
C GLY A 71 8.97 1.09 -4.23
N LEU A 72 9.53 2.24 -3.84
CA LEU A 72 8.84 3.54 -3.92
C LEU A 72 8.54 3.91 -5.37
N SER A 73 9.50 3.74 -6.28
CA SER A 73 9.32 4.04 -7.70
C SER A 73 8.24 3.15 -8.33
N ASP A 74 8.25 1.87 -8.02
CA ASP A 74 7.25 0.91 -8.51
C ASP A 74 5.85 1.26 -7.97
N GLN A 75 5.75 1.60 -6.69
CA GLN A 75 4.47 1.99 -6.08
C GLN A 75 3.89 3.27 -6.70
N VAL A 76 4.73 4.27 -6.95
CA VAL A 76 4.34 5.50 -7.67
C VAL A 76 3.92 5.17 -9.09
N GLY A 77 4.67 4.30 -9.78
CA GLY A 77 4.34 3.84 -11.12
C GLY A 77 2.97 3.16 -11.20
N ILE A 78 2.68 2.26 -10.27
CA ILE A 78 1.37 1.58 -10.16
C ILE A 78 0.26 2.60 -9.90
N GLY A 79 0.45 3.53 -8.98
CA GLY A 79 -0.53 4.58 -8.69
C GLY A 79 -0.84 5.47 -9.90
N LEU A 80 0.19 5.86 -10.65
CA LEU A 80 0.04 6.63 -11.90
C LEU A 80 -0.66 5.81 -12.98
N LEU A 81 -0.33 4.53 -13.13
CA LEU A 81 -0.96 3.64 -14.09
C LEU A 81 -2.46 3.52 -13.83
N GLN A 82 -2.86 3.35 -12.58
CA GLN A 82 -4.26 3.30 -12.18
C GLN A 82 -4.98 4.61 -12.46
N LEU A 83 -4.39 5.74 -12.05
CA LEU A 83 -4.98 7.06 -12.22
C LEU A 83 -5.17 7.43 -13.70
N ILE A 84 -4.12 7.28 -14.49
CA ILE A 84 -4.12 7.64 -15.91
C ILE A 84 -4.94 6.63 -16.71
N GLY A 85 -4.80 5.34 -16.40
CA GLY A 85 -5.55 4.26 -17.05
C GLY A 85 -7.07 4.45 -16.89
N THR A 86 -7.55 4.78 -15.68
CA THR A 86 -8.97 5.08 -15.44
C THR A 86 -9.43 6.27 -16.29
N ARG A 87 -8.68 7.37 -16.29
CA ARG A 87 -9.03 8.54 -17.09
C ARG A 87 -9.04 8.28 -18.59
N LEU A 88 -8.10 7.46 -19.09
CA LEU A 88 -8.10 7.07 -20.49
C LEU A 88 -9.30 6.20 -20.85
N GLN A 89 -9.67 5.23 -20.00
CA GLN A 89 -10.86 4.40 -20.21
C GLN A 89 -12.15 5.23 -20.23
N GLU A 90 -12.28 6.21 -19.34
CA GLU A 90 -13.40 7.14 -19.33
C GLU A 90 -13.49 7.94 -20.64
N ARG A 91 -12.35 8.50 -21.11
CA ARG A 91 -12.31 9.28 -22.37
C ARG A 91 -12.57 8.44 -23.61
N LEU A 92 -12.08 7.21 -23.63
CA LEU A 92 -12.26 6.28 -24.76
C LEU A 92 -13.61 5.57 -24.72
N ASN A 93 -14.33 5.68 -23.61
CA ASN A 93 -15.58 4.97 -23.33
C ASN A 93 -15.45 3.44 -23.55
N ARG A 94 -14.25 2.88 -23.28
CA ARG A 94 -13.95 1.45 -23.35
C ARG A 94 -12.80 1.08 -22.43
N ARG A 95 -12.67 -0.21 -22.17
CA ARG A 95 -11.48 -0.73 -21.46
C ARG A 95 -10.24 -0.65 -22.36
N LEU A 96 -9.11 -0.38 -21.75
CA LEU A 96 -7.82 -0.49 -22.42
C LEU A 96 -7.52 -1.95 -22.77
N GLN A 97 -6.96 -2.17 -23.93
CA GLN A 97 -6.44 -3.47 -24.32
C GLN A 97 -5.09 -3.72 -23.63
N GLU A 98 -4.68 -4.97 -23.53
CA GLU A 98 -3.44 -5.35 -22.86
C GLU A 98 -2.20 -4.64 -23.44
N ALA A 99 -2.10 -4.55 -24.77
CA ALA A 99 -1.02 -3.83 -25.44
C ALA A 99 -1.01 -2.32 -25.10
N GLU A 100 -2.18 -1.70 -24.94
CA GLU A 100 -2.31 -0.30 -24.56
C GLU A 100 -1.89 -0.10 -23.09
N VAL A 101 -2.27 -1.03 -22.21
CA VAL A 101 -1.84 -1.03 -20.79
C VAL A 101 -0.33 -1.18 -20.70
N GLN A 102 0.27 -2.09 -21.47
CA GLN A 102 1.72 -2.28 -21.49
C GLN A 102 2.44 -1.02 -22.00
N THR A 103 1.99 -0.42 -23.10
CA THR A 103 2.53 0.82 -23.62
C THR A 103 2.46 1.95 -22.60
N LEU A 104 1.31 2.09 -21.92
CA LEU A 104 1.12 3.07 -20.85
C LEU A 104 2.07 2.83 -19.68
N ALA A 105 2.22 1.58 -19.27
CA ALA A 105 3.13 1.19 -18.19
C ALA A 105 4.60 1.54 -18.52
N ASP A 106 5.03 1.31 -19.75
CA ASP A 106 6.39 1.64 -20.20
C ASP A 106 6.64 3.15 -20.24
N ILE A 107 5.67 3.94 -20.71
CA ILE A 107 5.72 5.40 -20.68
C ILE A 107 5.83 5.91 -19.25
N ILE A 108 5.01 5.36 -18.33
CA ILE A 108 5.02 5.75 -16.93
C ILE A 108 6.33 5.35 -16.26
N ARG A 109 6.83 4.15 -16.50
CA ARG A 109 8.12 3.69 -15.96
C ARG A 109 9.27 4.62 -16.41
N ALA A 110 9.32 4.98 -17.68
CA ALA A 110 10.31 5.91 -18.20
C ALA A 110 10.15 7.31 -17.58
N PHE A 111 8.94 7.78 -17.36
CA PHE A 111 8.66 9.05 -16.68
C PHE A 111 9.12 9.04 -15.22
N VAL A 112 8.74 8.02 -14.48
CA VAL A 112 9.11 7.84 -13.07
C VAL A 112 10.63 7.80 -12.92
N GLY A 113 11.33 6.99 -13.72
CA GLY A 113 12.78 6.87 -13.66
C GLY A 113 13.53 8.19 -13.97
N ARG A 114 12.98 9.06 -14.83
CA ARG A 114 13.57 10.38 -15.08
C ARG A 114 13.23 11.40 -14.00
N THR A 115 12.10 11.26 -13.33
CA THR A 115 11.58 12.26 -12.40
C THR A 115 11.98 11.98 -10.96
N LEU A 116 11.99 10.71 -10.57
CA LEU A 116 12.35 10.25 -9.22
C LEU A 116 13.81 9.77 -9.19
N THR A 117 14.73 10.73 -9.35
CA THR A 117 16.15 10.49 -9.12
C THR A 117 16.43 10.20 -7.65
N GLU A 118 17.58 9.58 -7.36
CA GLU A 118 18.05 9.30 -6.00
C GLU A 118 17.98 10.56 -5.13
N ASP A 119 18.63 11.64 -5.54
CA ASP A 119 18.61 12.91 -4.82
C ASP A 119 17.19 13.41 -4.57
N ARG A 120 16.31 13.25 -5.55
CA ARG A 120 14.92 13.71 -5.41
C ARG A 120 14.15 12.91 -4.36
N ILE A 121 14.34 11.60 -4.34
CA ILE A 121 13.72 10.71 -3.34
C ILE A 121 14.26 11.04 -1.94
N GLU A 122 15.57 11.22 -1.79
CA GLU A 122 16.20 11.61 -0.53
C GLU A 122 15.67 12.96 -0.02
N GLN A 123 15.57 13.96 -0.90
CA GLN A 123 15.02 15.28 -0.54
C GLN A 123 13.54 15.20 -0.13
N ILE A 124 12.76 14.37 -0.79
CA ILE A 124 11.37 14.11 -0.39
C ILE A 124 11.33 13.42 0.97
N GLY A 125 12.16 12.38 1.17
CA GLY A 125 12.31 11.68 2.44
C GLY A 125 12.70 12.65 3.57
N ALA A 126 13.70 13.50 3.34
CA ALA A 126 14.14 14.50 4.31
C ALA A 126 13.00 15.44 4.74
N ARG A 127 12.18 15.92 3.79
CA ARG A 127 11.02 16.75 4.15
C ARG A 127 10.00 15.99 4.98
N VAL A 128 9.74 14.72 4.63
CA VAL A 128 8.80 13.88 5.38
C VAL A 128 9.31 13.62 6.79
N TYR A 129 10.57 13.17 6.96
CA TYR A 129 11.15 12.97 8.28
C TYR A 129 11.19 14.28 9.08
N GLY A 130 11.64 15.37 8.46
CA GLY A 130 11.66 16.69 9.09
C GLY A 130 10.28 17.20 9.52
N SER A 131 9.18 16.78 8.89
CA SER A 131 7.83 17.15 9.33
C SER A 131 7.31 16.35 10.52
N HIS A 132 7.84 15.14 10.74
CA HIS A 132 7.37 14.24 11.79
C HIS A 132 8.24 14.20 13.04
N PHE A 133 9.52 14.55 12.94
CA PHE A 133 10.47 14.40 14.03
C PHE A 133 11.10 15.76 14.41
N ALA A 134 11.26 15.98 15.71
CA ALA A 134 12.06 17.09 16.22
C ALA A 134 13.56 16.84 15.96
N GLU A 135 14.37 17.90 16.01
CA GLU A 135 15.82 17.82 15.77
C GLU A 135 16.54 16.79 16.66
N ALA A 136 16.22 16.79 17.96
CA ALA A 136 16.80 15.84 18.90
C ALA A 136 16.44 14.39 18.58
N GLU A 137 15.21 14.15 18.09
CA GLU A 137 14.74 12.83 17.67
C GLU A 137 15.42 12.39 16.37
N LEU A 138 15.56 13.28 15.39
CA LEU A 138 16.31 13.03 14.16
C LEU A 138 17.75 12.64 14.46
N LYS A 139 18.42 13.36 15.37
CA LYS A 139 19.77 13.04 15.80
C LYS A 139 19.85 11.66 16.42
N ALA A 140 18.95 11.33 17.35
CA ALA A 140 18.90 10.01 17.99
C ALA A 140 18.64 8.88 16.98
N LEU A 141 17.77 9.11 15.99
CA LEU A 141 17.48 8.16 14.92
C LEU A 141 18.71 7.94 14.03
N VAL A 142 19.41 8.99 13.63
CA VAL A 142 20.64 8.89 12.84
C VAL A 142 21.73 8.12 13.61
N GLU A 143 21.93 8.45 14.89
CA GLU A 143 22.89 7.74 15.75
C GLU A 143 22.53 6.27 15.90
N PHE A 144 21.26 5.94 16.12
CA PHE A 144 20.78 4.57 16.17
C PHE A 144 21.07 3.83 14.87
N GLN A 145 20.69 4.40 13.72
CA GLN A 145 20.88 3.75 12.41
C GLN A 145 22.37 3.54 12.08
N ARG A 146 23.24 4.45 12.50
CA ARG A 146 24.70 4.32 12.36
C ARG A 146 25.32 3.36 13.36
N SER A 147 24.61 2.93 14.39
CA SER A 147 25.09 1.93 15.35
C SER A 147 25.19 0.54 14.74
N ALA A 148 25.94 -0.37 15.37
CA ALA A 148 26.03 -1.77 14.94
C ALA A 148 24.66 -2.46 14.99
N VAL A 149 23.86 -2.15 16.01
CA VAL A 149 22.52 -2.73 16.19
C VAL A 149 21.56 -2.18 15.15
N GLY A 150 21.54 -0.87 14.90
CA GLY A 150 20.69 -0.23 13.90
C GLY A 150 20.97 -0.78 12.49
N ARG A 151 22.23 -0.85 12.09
CA ARG A 151 22.64 -1.46 10.81
C ARG A 151 22.22 -2.93 10.71
N LYS A 152 22.32 -3.69 11.80
CA LYS A 152 21.88 -5.09 11.83
C LYS A 152 20.35 -5.17 11.69
N ALA A 153 19.61 -4.34 12.41
CA ALA A 153 18.15 -4.28 12.33
C ALA A 153 17.68 -3.95 10.91
N ALA A 154 18.25 -2.91 10.29
CA ALA A 154 17.92 -2.53 8.91
C ALA A 154 18.10 -3.69 7.92
N ARG A 155 19.26 -4.38 7.98
CA ARG A 155 19.54 -5.53 7.10
C ARG A 155 18.61 -6.72 7.32
N LEU A 156 18.13 -6.93 8.55
CA LEU A 156 17.32 -8.10 8.90
C LEU A 156 15.81 -7.85 8.79
N THR A 157 15.38 -6.60 8.67
CA THR A 157 13.93 -6.26 8.66
C THR A 157 13.15 -7.06 7.62
N SER A 158 13.61 -7.10 6.37
CA SER A 158 12.94 -7.84 5.30
C SER A 158 12.99 -9.36 5.51
N ALA A 159 14.09 -9.87 6.05
CA ALA A 159 14.23 -11.30 6.36
C ALA A 159 13.28 -11.69 7.49
N ILE A 160 13.26 -10.92 8.57
CA ILE A 160 12.35 -11.14 9.71
C ILE A 160 10.88 -11.08 9.26
N ALA A 161 10.52 -10.09 8.44
CA ALA A 161 9.15 -9.97 7.93
C ALA A 161 8.75 -11.22 7.11
N ARG A 162 9.64 -11.71 6.23
CA ARG A 162 9.40 -12.91 5.45
C ARG A 162 9.29 -14.16 6.32
N GLU A 163 10.22 -14.35 7.26
CA GLU A 163 10.19 -15.48 8.18
C GLU A 163 8.94 -15.47 9.05
N THR A 164 8.52 -14.28 9.50
CA THR A 164 7.27 -14.11 10.25
C THR A 164 6.06 -14.50 9.40
N ALA A 165 6.00 -14.07 8.13
CA ALA A 165 4.93 -14.45 7.23
C ALA A 165 4.89 -15.98 7.01
N GLN A 166 6.04 -16.61 6.78
CA GLN A 166 6.14 -18.07 6.64
C GLN A 166 5.72 -18.81 7.91
N ALA A 167 6.09 -18.30 9.09
CA ALA A 167 5.65 -18.88 10.35
C ALA A 167 4.11 -18.81 10.52
N ILE A 168 3.52 -17.66 10.20
CA ILE A 168 2.06 -17.46 10.21
C ILE A 168 1.37 -18.42 9.22
N GLU A 169 1.88 -18.53 7.99
CA GLU A 169 1.36 -19.47 7.00
C GLU A 169 1.43 -20.92 7.49
N GLY A 170 2.54 -21.31 8.14
CA GLY A 170 2.70 -22.62 8.76
C GLY A 170 1.70 -22.88 9.88
N GLU A 171 1.44 -21.90 10.75
CA GLU A 171 0.43 -22.01 11.81
C GLU A 171 -0.98 -22.12 11.22
N ILE A 172 -1.31 -21.31 10.20
CA ILE A 172 -2.62 -21.39 9.53
C ILE A 172 -2.80 -22.76 8.86
N ALA A 173 -1.77 -23.29 8.19
CA ALA A 173 -1.83 -24.59 7.53
C ALA A 173 -2.09 -25.74 8.50
N GLN A 174 -1.65 -25.62 9.75
CA GLN A 174 -1.88 -26.60 10.81
C GLN A 174 -3.15 -26.31 11.64
N SER A 175 -3.82 -25.19 11.38
CA SER A 175 -4.99 -24.78 12.14
C SER A 175 -6.20 -25.67 11.85
N PRO A 176 -6.92 -26.13 12.88
CA PRO A 176 -8.19 -26.85 12.69
C PRO A 176 -9.30 -25.98 12.06
N ALA A 177 -9.06 -24.67 11.92
CA ALA A 177 -9.97 -23.76 11.24
C ALA A 177 -9.84 -23.81 9.70
N LEU A 178 -8.69 -24.22 9.16
CA LEU A 178 -8.46 -24.23 7.71
C LEU A 178 -9.44 -25.15 6.94
N PRO A 179 -9.73 -26.39 7.36
CA PRO A 179 -10.74 -27.21 6.71
C PRO A 179 -12.12 -26.55 6.66
N ARG A 180 -12.53 -25.87 7.74
CA ARG A 180 -13.81 -25.14 7.77
C ARG A 180 -13.85 -23.99 6.78
N LEU A 181 -12.74 -23.23 6.65
CA LEU A 181 -12.62 -22.18 5.65
C LEU A 181 -12.72 -22.76 4.22
N ILE A 182 -12.07 -23.88 3.96
CA ILE A 182 -12.14 -24.56 2.65
C ILE A 182 -13.56 -25.01 2.34
N GLU A 183 -14.29 -25.56 3.32
CA GLU A 183 -15.70 -25.92 3.17
C GLU A 183 -16.59 -24.72 2.91
N GLU A 184 -16.35 -23.59 3.57
CA GLU A 184 -17.06 -22.33 3.37
C GLU A 184 -16.84 -21.79 1.95
N ILE A 185 -15.59 -21.73 1.51
CA ILE A 185 -15.22 -21.36 0.13
C ILE A 185 -15.88 -22.29 -0.87
N GLY A 186 -15.86 -23.61 -0.67
CA GLY A 186 -16.49 -24.58 -1.55
C GLY A 186 -18.02 -24.47 -1.61
N ARG A 187 -18.67 -23.88 -0.60
CA ARG A 187 -20.10 -23.57 -0.64
C ARG A 187 -20.40 -22.34 -1.51
N GLU A 188 -19.58 -21.29 -1.39
CA GLU A 188 -19.75 -20.07 -2.15
C GLU A 188 -19.30 -20.20 -3.62
N PHE A 189 -18.32 -21.06 -3.87
CA PHE A 189 -17.73 -21.30 -5.20
C PHE A 189 -17.84 -22.77 -5.63
N PRO A 190 -19.03 -23.24 -6.06
CA PRO A 190 -19.24 -24.64 -6.44
C PRO A 190 -18.31 -25.15 -7.54
N VAL A 191 -17.79 -24.24 -8.38
CA VAL A 191 -16.83 -24.55 -9.46
C VAL A 191 -15.51 -25.14 -8.95
N LEU A 192 -15.17 -24.88 -7.67
CA LEU A 192 -13.96 -25.40 -7.03
C LEU A 192 -14.15 -26.81 -6.44
N ARG A 193 -15.37 -27.35 -6.42
CA ARG A 193 -15.59 -28.75 -6.09
C ARG A 193 -15.05 -29.57 -7.24
N ALA A 194 -14.06 -30.43 -6.94
CA ALA A 194 -13.61 -31.40 -7.93
C ALA A 194 -14.83 -32.13 -8.52
N PRO A 195 -14.88 -32.38 -9.85
CA PRO A 195 -15.92 -33.25 -10.41
C PRO A 195 -15.83 -34.58 -9.66
N GLU A 196 -16.93 -34.99 -9.03
CA GLU A 196 -17.06 -36.31 -8.48
C GLU A 196 -16.81 -37.27 -9.65
N THR A 197 -15.63 -37.90 -9.66
CA THR A 197 -15.32 -38.95 -10.65
C THR A 197 -16.31 -40.06 -10.46
N PRO A 198 -17.03 -40.44 -11.52
CA PRO A 198 -18.01 -41.53 -11.47
C PRO A 198 -17.36 -42.89 -11.20
#